data_41ab6e5660059fd60f8f3c4f73e0e3a1
#
_entry.id   41ab6e5660059fd60f8f3c4f73e0e3a1
#
_cell.length_a   1.000
_cell.length_b   1.000
_cell.length_c   1.000
_cell.angle_alpha   90.00
_cell.angle_beta   90.00
_cell.angle_gamma   90.00
#
_symmetry.space_group_name_H-M   'P 1'
#
loop_
_entity.id
_entity.type
_entity.pdbx_description
1 polymer ?
#
loop_
_entity_poly.entity_id
_entity_poly.type
_entity_poly.pdbx_seq_one_letter_code
_entity_poly.pdbx_strand_id
1 'polypeptide(L)'
;MSIFQLPNALCDELTSMVRSFWWGQNNGKNKITWSSWDKICVPKTKGGLGFHDLKAFNLTLLAKQGWRLQTNTSSLVHQVFKAQYFLERDFISAEMGTKPSYAWRSITVAQQVAQHGYRWQVGNRNSIKIWADKWLPTCSTFRVTIHPHAYSPTCLAS
;
A
#
# COMPACT_ATOMS: atom_id res chain seq x y z
N MET A 1 11.44 -5.90 -9.09
CA MET A 1 10.40 -5.21 -8.31
C MET A 1 9.30 -4.79 -9.27
N SER A 2 8.04 -5.05 -8.95
CA SER A 2 6.92 -4.66 -9.82
C SER A 2 6.73 -3.15 -9.74
N ILE A 3 6.78 -2.49 -10.90
CA ILE A 3 6.47 -1.06 -11.08
C ILE A 3 5.09 -0.93 -11.77
N PHE A 4 4.61 -2.04 -12.29
CA PHE A 4 3.38 -2.09 -13.06
C PHE A 4 2.31 -2.93 -12.37
N GLN A 5 1.07 -2.49 -12.51
CA GLN A 5 -0.07 -3.30 -12.10
C GLN A 5 -0.20 -4.51 -13.03
N LEU A 6 -0.21 -5.70 -12.44
CA LEU A 6 -0.43 -6.93 -13.20
C LEU A 6 -1.93 -7.04 -13.57
N PRO A 7 -2.25 -7.43 -14.80
CA PRO A 7 -3.63 -7.75 -15.19
C PRO A 7 -4.22 -8.85 -14.31
N ASN A 8 -5.50 -8.72 -13.95
CA ASN A 8 -6.16 -9.72 -13.11
C ASN A 8 -6.12 -11.12 -13.71
N ALA A 9 -6.34 -11.23 -15.03
CA ALA A 9 -6.26 -12.51 -15.75
C ALA A 9 -4.89 -13.20 -15.57
N LEU A 10 -3.79 -12.45 -15.67
CA LEU A 10 -2.46 -13.00 -15.45
C LEU A 10 -2.25 -13.46 -14.00
N CYS A 11 -2.74 -12.69 -13.02
CA CYS A 11 -2.67 -13.11 -11.62
C CYS A 11 -3.46 -14.40 -11.37
N ASP A 12 -4.63 -14.54 -12.00
CA ASP A 12 -5.48 -15.73 -11.87
C ASP A 12 -4.83 -16.96 -12.53
N GLU A 13 -4.21 -16.78 -13.69
CA GLU A 13 -3.46 -17.84 -14.37
C GLU A 13 -2.26 -18.31 -13.55
N LEU A 14 -1.44 -17.38 -13.07
CA LEU A 14 -0.29 -17.68 -12.19
C LEU A 14 -0.74 -18.38 -10.90
N THR A 15 -1.83 -17.91 -10.29
CA THR A 15 -2.41 -18.54 -9.09
C THR A 15 -2.85 -19.98 -9.40
N SER A 16 -3.46 -20.20 -10.56
CA SER A 16 -3.86 -21.54 -11.00
C SER A 16 -2.65 -22.47 -11.17
N MET A 17 -1.57 -21.97 -11.79
CA MET A 17 -0.32 -22.74 -11.94
C MET A 17 0.30 -23.08 -10.58
N VAL A 18 0.37 -22.12 -9.66
CA VAL A 18 0.91 -22.35 -8.30
C VAL A 18 0.04 -23.36 -7.55
N ARG A 19 -1.29 -23.28 -7.64
CA ARG A 19 -2.20 -24.28 -7.05
C ARG A 19 -1.96 -25.67 -7.61
N SER A 20 -1.85 -25.79 -8.92
CA SER A 20 -1.61 -27.07 -9.60
C SER A 20 -0.27 -27.68 -9.15
N PHE A 21 0.76 -26.87 -9.07
CA PHE A 21 2.05 -27.28 -8.58
C PHE A 21 2.00 -27.72 -7.09
N TRP A 22 1.38 -26.92 -6.24
CA TRP A 22 1.28 -27.19 -4.79
C TRP A 22 0.56 -28.51 -4.50
N TRP A 23 -0.54 -28.75 -5.21
CA TRP A 23 -1.31 -30.00 -5.05
C TRP A 23 -0.73 -31.16 -5.84
N GLY A 24 0.40 -30.99 -6.51
CA GLY A 24 1.10 -32.02 -7.28
C GLY A 24 0.26 -32.55 -8.45
N GLN A 25 -0.53 -31.68 -9.08
CA GLN A 25 -1.27 -32.03 -10.29
C GLN A 25 -0.28 -32.15 -11.45
N ASN A 26 0.07 -33.36 -11.84
CA ASN A 26 0.93 -33.67 -12.98
C ASN A 26 0.18 -34.51 -14.00
N ASN A 27 0.40 -34.22 -15.29
CA ASN A 27 -0.01 -35.05 -16.42
C ASN A 27 -1.52 -35.41 -16.45
N GLY A 28 -2.42 -34.42 -16.17
CA GLY A 28 -3.86 -34.63 -16.31
C GLY A 28 -4.51 -35.46 -15.21
N LYS A 29 -3.77 -35.88 -14.17
CA LYS A 29 -4.34 -36.55 -13.02
C LYS A 29 -4.72 -35.51 -11.96
N ASN A 30 -6.02 -35.28 -11.78
CA ASN A 30 -6.54 -34.44 -10.71
C ASN A 30 -6.29 -35.10 -9.36
N LYS A 31 -5.42 -34.54 -8.54
CA LYS A 31 -5.26 -34.94 -7.15
C LYS A 31 -6.26 -34.21 -6.26
N ILE A 32 -6.58 -34.81 -5.10
CA ILE A 32 -7.49 -34.23 -4.13
C ILE A 32 -6.92 -32.96 -3.57
N THR A 33 -7.68 -31.85 -3.66
CA THR A 33 -7.37 -30.59 -3.02
C THR A 33 -7.96 -30.56 -1.61
N TRP A 34 -7.10 -30.62 -0.59
CA TRP A 34 -7.52 -30.72 0.81
C TRP A 34 -8.11 -29.43 1.38
N SER A 35 -7.83 -28.28 0.77
CA SER A 35 -8.27 -26.97 1.23
C SER A 35 -8.44 -25.99 0.08
N SER A 36 -9.33 -25.02 0.24
CA SER A 36 -9.44 -23.93 -0.74
C SER A 36 -8.20 -23.04 -0.69
N TRP A 37 -7.87 -22.44 -1.84
CA TRP A 37 -6.68 -21.56 -1.95
C TRP A 37 -6.77 -20.37 -1.01
N ASP A 38 -7.98 -19.80 -0.84
CA ASP A 38 -8.22 -18.67 0.05
C ASP A 38 -7.88 -18.99 1.52
N LYS A 39 -8.21 -20.20 1.97
CA LYS A 39 -7.85 -20.66 3.32
C LYS A 39 -6.33 -20.82 3.49
N ILE A 40 -5.64 -21.24 2.44
CA ILE A 40 -4.18 -21.38 2.44
C ILE A 40 -3.50 -20.00 2.49
N CYS A 41 -4.08 -18.98 1.87
CA CYS A 41 -3.59 -17.61 1.89
C CYS A 41 -3.78 -16.89 3.22
N VAL A 42 -4.60 -17.41 4.13
CA VAL A 42 -4.76 -16.82 5.48
C VAL A 42 -3.42 -16.86 6.23
N PRO A 43 -3.07 -15.82 7.01
CA PRO A 43 -1.86 -15.79 7.82
C PRO A 43 -1.74 -17.00 8.77
N LYS A 44 -0.52 -17.45 9.02
CA LYS A 44 -0.24 -18.58 9.92
C LYS A 44 -0.83 -18.39 11.32
N THR A 45 -0.83 -17.15 11.81
CA THR A 45 -1.43 -16.78 13.11
C THR A 45 -2.95 -17.01 13.17
N LYS A 46 -3.60 -17.11 12.01
CA LYS A 46 -5.04 -17.36 11.88
C LYS A 46 -5.36 -18.76 11.32
N GLY A 47 -4.38 -19.67 11.34
CA GLY A 47 -4.56 -21.07 10.91
C GLY A 47 -4.37 -21.33 9.42
N GLY A 48 -3.91 -20.35 8.64
CA GLY A 48 -3.52 -20.54 7.23
C GLY A 48 -2.06 -20.92 7.07
N LEU A 49 -1.61 -21.11 5.84
CA LEU A 49 -0.21 -21.37 5.49
C LEU A 49 0.57 -20.09 5.16
N GLY A 50 -0.11 -18.95 5.03
CA GLY A 50 0.50 -17.65 4.75
C GLY A 50 0.98 -17.50 3.30
N PHE A 51 0.36 -18.18 2.35
CA PHE A 51 0.57 -17.91 0.93
C PHE A 51 0.07 -16.51 0.59
N HIS A 52 0.75 -15.86 -0.32
CA HIS A 52 0.35 -14.51 -0.75
C HIS A 52 -0.65 -14.57 -1.89
N ASP A 53 -1.72 -13.80 -1.77
CA ASP A 53 -2.54 -13.44 -2.92
C ASP A 53 -1.70 -12.53 -3.85
N LEU A 54 -1.51 -12.94 -5.09
CA LEU A 54 -0.68 -12.23 -6.06
C LEU A 54 -1.21 -10.83 -6.37
N LYS A 55 -2.54 -10.64 -6.39
CA LYS A 55 -3.17 -9.33 -6.61
C LYS A 55 -2.85 -8.37 -5.47
N ALA A 56 -3.10 -8.80 -4.23
CA ALA A 56 -2.80 -8.02 -3.03
C ALA A 56 -1.29 -7.76 -2.88
N PHE A 57 -0.46 -8.75 -3.21
CA PHE A 57 0.99 -8.62 -3.17
C PHE A 57 1.52 -7.60 -4.18
N ASN A 58 1.03 -7.65 -5.44
CA ASN A 58 1.37 -6.66 -6.47
C ASN A 58 0.96 -5.25 -6.03
N LEU A 59 -0.25 -5.08 -5.51
CA LEU A 59 -0.74 -3.80 -5.03
C LEU A 59 0.12 -3.25 -3.88
N THR A 60 0.54 -4.11 -2.96
CA THR A 60 1.44 -3.74 -1.86
C THR A 60 2.82 -3.30 -2.37
N LEU A 61 3.37 -3.97 -3.39
CA LEU A 61 4.63 -3.57 -4.01
C LEU A 61 4.52 -2.21 -4.70
N LEU A 62 3.39 -1.92 -5.34
CA LEU A 62 3.11 -0.62 -5.95
C LEU A 62 2.97 0.47 -4.87
N ALA A 63 2.26 0.19 -3.78
CA ALA A 63 2.15 1.09 -2.63
C ALA A 63 3.53 1.41 -2.04
N LYS A 64 4.44 0.43 -1.97
CA LYS A 64 5.83 0.64 -1.55
C LYS A 64 6.59 1.57 -2.51
N GLN A 65 6.34 1.52 -3.82
CA GLN A 65 6.94 2.50 -4.74
C GLN A 65 6.36 3.90 -4.53
N GLY A 66 5.04 4.01 -4.32
CA GLY A 66 4.40 5.28 -3.94
C GLY A 66 4.98 5.85 -2.64
N TRP A 67 5.22 5.01 -1.63
CA TRP A 67 5.91 5.43 -0.40
C TRP A 67 7.32 5.95 -0.65
N ARG A 68 8.09 5.32 -1.55
CA ARG A 68 9.41 5.80 -1.94
C ARG A 68 9.35 7.16 -2.63
N LEU A 69 8.34 7.40 -3.46
CA LEU A 69 8.12 8.72 -4.06
C LEU A 69 7.83 9.79 -3.01
N GLN A 70 7.16 9.42 -1.92
CA GLN A 70 6.87 10.35 -0.83
C GLN A 70 8.09 10.65 0.05
N THR A 71 8.92 9.64 0.34
CA THR A 71 10.01 9.76 1.31
C THR A 71 11.36 10.13 0.71
N ASN A 72 11.64 9.69 -0.51
CA ASN A 72 12.93 9.92 -1.18
C ASN A 72 12.82 11.01 -2.25
N THR A 73 12.76 12.25 -1.80
CA THR A 73 12.61 13.43 -2.66
C THR A 73 13.85 13.73 -3.52
N SER A 74 15.02 13.23 -3.15
CA SER A 74 16.28 13.41 -3.91
C SER A 74 16.41 12.44 -5.09
N SER A 75 15.56 11.40 -5.18
CA SER A 75 15.66 10.44 -6.28
C SER A 75 15.25 11.05 -7.62
N LEU A 76 15.94 10.66 -8.69
CA LEU A 76 15.61 11.09 -10.06
C LEU A 76 14.17 10.73 -10.42
N VAL A 77 13.69 9.55 -9.99
CA VAL A 77 12.32 9.11 -10.22
C VAL A 77 11.31 10.05 -9.57
N HIS A 78 11.56 10.49 -8.32
CA HIS A 78 10.72 11.49 -7.67
C HIS A 78 10.69 12.80 -8.45
N GLN A 79 11.87 13.31 -8.85
CA GLN A 79 11.98 14.59 -9.58
C GLN A 79 11.21 14.54 -10.90
N VAL A 80 11.34 13.46 -11.68
CA VAL A 80 10.63 13.28 -12.95
C VAL A 80 9.12 13.20 -12.75
N PHE A 81 8.65 12.37 -11.82
CA PHE A 81 7.22 12.24 -11.56
C PHE A 81 6.63 13.50 -10.93
N LYS A 82 7.38 14.19 -10.07
CA LYS A 82 6.97 15.46 -9.49
C LYS A 82 6.77 16.53 -10.55
N ALA A 83 7.74 16.69 -11.43
CA ALA A 83 7.67 17.67 -12.53
C ALA A 83 6.50 17.41 -13.49
N GLN A 84 6.08 16.15 -13.66
CA GLN A 84 5.06 15.78 -14.63
C GLN A 84 3.64 15.67 -14.03
N TYR A 85 3.50 15.23 -12.77
CA TYR A 85 2.19 14.84 -12.23
C TYR A 85 1.77 15.53 -10.94
N PHE A 86 2.69 16.04 -10.12
CA PHE A 86 2.34 16.62 -8.81
C PHE A 86 3.27 17.77 -8.38
N LEU A 87 3.46 18.76 -9.26
CA LEU A 87 4.36 19.89 -9.03
C LEU A 87 4.18 20.59 -7.68
N GLU A 88 2.93 20.88 -7.29
CA GLU A 88 2.59 21.67 -6.10
C GLU A 88 2.02 20.82 -4.95
N ARG A 89 1.85 19.51 -5.15
CA ARG A 89 1.20 18.60 -4.19
C ARG A 89 2.15 17.48 -3.79
N ASP A 90 1.79 16.79 -2.71
CA ASP A 90 2.44 15.54 -2.32
C ASP A 90 1.90 14.36 -3.14
N PHE A 91 2.68 13.29 -3.28
CA PHE A 91 2.24 12.07 -3.96
C PHE A 91 0.89 11.55 -3.44
N ILE A 92 0.65 11.66 -2.13
CA ILE A 92 -0.57 11.13 -1.48
C ILE A 92 -1.83 11.89 -1.88
N SER A 93 -1.71 13.17 -2.22
CA SER A 93 -2.81 14.02 -2.68
C SER A 93 -2.80 14.24 -4.19
N ALA A 94 -1.90 13.57 -4.90
CA ALA A 94 -1.77 13.69 -6.34
C ALA A 94 -2.94 13.03 -7.06
N GLU A 95 -3.40 13.66 -8.13
CA GLU A 95 -4.44 13.14 -9.02
C GLU A 95 -3.81 12.41 -10.21
N MET A 96 -4.60 11.51 -10.84
CA MET A 96 -4.10 10.72 -11.96
C MET A 96 -3.75 11.58 -13.19
N GLY A 97 -4.41 12.73 -13.36
CA GLY A 97 -4.25 13.59 -14.54
C GLY A 97 -4.92 13.03 -15.80
N THR A 98 -4.83 13.80 -16.91
CA THR A 98 -5.53 13.49 -18.18
C THR A 98 -4.80 12.50 -19.06
N LYS A 99 -3.46 12.46 -19.01
CA LYS A 99 -2.60 11.57 -19.84
C LYS A 99 -1.54 10.88 -18.98
N PRO A 100 -1.93 10.00 -18.04
CA PRO A 100 -0.98 9.34 -17.17
C PRO A 100 -0.18 8.28 -17.94
N SER A 101 1.13 8.19 -17.68
CA SER A 101 1.92 7.05 -18.13
C SER A 101 1.43 5.77 -17.45
N TYR A 102 1.73 4.62 -18.05
CA TYR A 102 1.33 3.32 -17.47
C TYR A 102 1.91 3.09 -16.07
N ALA A 103 3.16 3.51 -15.85
CA ALA A 103 3.80 3.45 -14.54
C ALA A 103 3.09 4.34 -13.52
N TRP A 104 2.78 5.59 -13.87
CA TRP A 104 2.06 6.50 -12.98
C TRP A 104 0.68 5.97 -12.63
N ARG A 105 -0.09 5.51 -13.62
CA ARG A 105 -1.40 4.89 -13.39
C ARG A 105 -1.31 3.72 -12.42
N SER A 106 -0.32 2.84 -12.59
CA SER A 106 -0.13 1.67 -11.73
C SER A 106 0.18 2.07 -10.28
N ILE A 107 1.03 3.08 -10.07
CA ILE A 107 1.40 3.54 -8.73
C ILE A 107 0.22 4.28 -8.07
N THR A 108 -0.55 5.05 -8.83
CA THR A 108 -1.72 5.81 -8.32
C THR A 108 -2.84 4.87 -7.86
N VAL A 109 -3.04 3.72 -8.52
CA VAL A 109 -4.01 2.70 -8.07
C VAL A 109 -3.68 2.23 -6.64
N ALA A 110 -2.40 2.13 -6.30
CA ALA A 110 -1.96 1.71 -4.97
C ALA A 110 -1.91 2.85 -3.94
N GLN A 111 -2.20 4.10 -4.34
CA GLN A 111 -2.18 5.27 -3.47
C GLN A 111 -3.14 5.13 -2.28
N GLN A 112 -4.32 4.55 -2.49
CA GLN A 112 -5.29 4.28 -1.42
C GLN A 112 -4.72 3.36 -0.35
N VAL A 113 -4.00 2.30 -0.74
CA VAL A 113 -3.34 1.39 0.21
C VAL A 113 -2.28 2.14 1.00
N ALA A 114 -1.48 2.97 0.32
CA ALA A 114 -0.50 3.82 0.99
C ALA A 114 -1.18 4.77 1.98
N GLN A 115 -2.27 5.46 1.59
CA GLN A 115 -3.02 6.38 2.45
C GLN A 115 -3.57 5.73 3.72
N HIS A 116 -3.98 4.46 3.67
CA HIS A 116 -4.46 3.73 4.84
C HIS A 116 -3.32 3.16 5.69
N GLY A 117 -2.19 2.82 5.07
CA GLY A 117 -1.10 2.11 5.72
C GLY A 117 -0.05 3.01 6.37
N TYR A 118 0.12 4.27 5.96
CA TYR A 118 1.17 5.11 6.52
C TYR A 118 0.73 5.85 7.78
N ARG A 119 1.69 6.02 8.68
CA ARG A 119 1.60 6.88 9.86
C ARG A 119 2.88 7.67 10.00
N TRP A 120 2.75 8.91 10.45
CA TRP A 120 3.91 9.69 10.82
C TRP A 120 4.48 9.21 12.15
N GLN A 121 5.76 8.95 12.18
CA GLN A 121 6.48 8.76 13.44
C GLN A 121 7.03 10.12 13.86
N VAL A 122 6.66 10.56 15.07
CA VAL A 122 7.10 11.85 15.62
C VAL A 122 8.60 11.76 15.91
N GLY A 123 9.41 12.50 15.13
CA GLY A 123 10.84 12.67 15.36
C GLY A 123 11.14 14.07 15.93
N ASN A 124 11.50 14.99 15.06
CA ASN A 124 11.93 16.35 15.41
C ASN A 124 10.80 17.40 15.50
N ARG A 125 9.54 17.01 15.45
CA ARG A 125 8.33 17.86 15.58
C ARG A 125 8.12 18.94 14.49
N ASN A 126 9.09 19.21 13.61
CA ASN A 126 9.04 20.37 12.71
C ASN A 126 8.17 20.15 11.45
N SER A 127 7.83 18.91 11.08
CA SER A 127 7.15 18.58 9.82
C SER A 127 5.75 17.98 9.99
N ILE A 128 5.25 17.82 11.22
CA ILE A 128 3.96 17.17 11.49
C ILE A 128 2.89 18.22 11.79
N LYS A 129 1.80 18.18 11.04
CA LYS A 129 0.59 18.96 11.31
C LYS A 129 -0.30 18.19 12.27
N ILE A 130 -0.36 18.63 13.52
CA ILE A 130 -1.03 17.93 14.65
C ILE A 130 -2.46 17.51 14.32
N TRP A 131 -3.22 18.36 13.65
CA TRP A 131 -4.64 18.12 13.36
C TRP A 131 -4.90 17.43 12.02
N ALA A 132 -3.98 17.55 11.07
CA ALA A 132 -4.15 17.03 9.71
C ALA A 132 -3.50 15.67 9.49
N ASP A 133 -2.37 15.41 10.14
CA ASP A 133 -1.57 14.21 9.88
C ASP A 133 -1.99 13.03 10.76
N LYS A 134 -1.73 11.82 10.27
CA LYS A 134 -1.98 10.56 10.98
C LYS A 134 -0.75 10.21 11.81
N TRP A 135 -0.74 10.51 13.10
CA TRP A 135 0.39 10.27 13.99
C TRP A 135 0.06 9.55 15.31
N LEU A 136 -1.21 9.44 15.66
CA LEU A 136 -1.63 8.75 16.88
C LEU A 136 -1.52 7.23 16.74
N PRO A 137 -0.91 6.52 17.72
CA PRO A 137 -0.72 5.07 17.63
C PRO A 137 -1.98 4.25 17.86
N THR A 138 -2.98 4.79 18.57
CA THR A 138 -4.07 4.01 19.16
C THR A 138 -5.48 4.33 18.65
N CYS A 139 -5.67 5.34 17.82
CA CYS A 139 -6.99 5.70 17.28
C CYS A 139 -7.27 5.02 15.95
N SER A 140 -8.52 4.65 15.69
CA SER A 140 -8.96 4.07 14.41
C SER A 140 -8.68 4.98 13.21
N THR A 141 -8.73 6.29 13.40
CA THR A 141 -8.44 7.31 12.38
C THR A 141 -6.98 7.74 12.36
N PHE A 142 -6.19 7.39 13.40
CA PHE A 142 -4.82 7.84 13.61
C PHE A 142 -4.62 9.37 13.65
N ARG A 143 -5.71 10.12 13.77
CA ARG A 143 -5.76 11.59 13.84
C ARG A 143 -6.37 12.05 15.15
N VAL A 144 -6.03 13.27 15.57
CA VAL A 144 -6.69 13.94 16.69
C VAL A 144 -8.11 14.31 16.30
N THR A 145 -9.11 13.77 17.00
CA THR A 145 -10.54 14.01 16.72
C THR A 145 -11.15 15.09 17.59
N ILE A 146 -10.40 15.64 18.56
CA ILE A 146 -10.88 16.67 19.48
C ILE A 146 -10.64 18.05 18.86
N HIS A 147 -11.69 18.88 18.86
CA HIS A 147 -11.64 20.23 18.28
C HIS A 147 -10.61 21.12 19.01
N PRO A 148 -9.84 21.98 18.29
CA PRO A 148 -8.79 22.82 18.86
C PRO A 148 -9.28 23.81 19.94
N HIS A 149 -10.57 24.12 19.99
CA HIS A 149 -11.16 25.01 21.00
C HIS A 149 -11.33 24.38 22.40
N ALA A 150 -11.08 23.09 22.57
CA ALA A 150 -11.22 22.39 23.86
C ALA A 150 -9.93 22.34 24.69
N TYR A 151 -8.81 22.82 24.18
CA TYR A 151 -7.51 22.82 24.89
C TYR A 151 -7.01 24.25 25.12
N SER A 152 -6.89 24.64 26.39
CA SER A 152 -6.05 25.78 26.77
C SER A 152 -4.56 25.39 26.57
N PRO A 153 -3.69 26.33 26.15
CA PRO A 153 -2.30 26.04 25.78
C PRO A 153 -1.36 25.62 26.94
N THR A 154 -1.89 25.46 28.15
CA THR A 154 -1.11 25.19 29.37
C THR A 154 -0.72 23.72 29.58
N CYS A 155 -1.12 22.78 28.73
CA CYS A 155 -0.85 21.34 28.91
C CYS A 155 0.33 20.79 28.09
N LEU A 156 1.21 21.62 27.55
CA LEU A 156 2.34 21.20 26.71
C LEU A 156 3.72 21.49 27.33
N ALA A 157 3.80 21.66 28.63
CA ALA A 157 5.07 21.82 29.32
C ALA A 157 5.17 20.79 30.48
N SER A 158 5.59 19.57 30.15
CA SER A 158 6.28 18.64 31.05
C SER A 158 6.91 17.54 30.21
#